data_d6e4a0df6499797fee7ab804fe607eb1
#
_entry.id   d6e4a0df6499797fee7ab804fe607eb1
#
_cell.length_a   1.000
_cell.length_b   1.000
_cell.length_c   1.000
_cell.angle_alpha   90.00
_cell.angle_beta   90.00
_cell.angle_gamma   90.00
#
_symmetry.space_group_name_H-M   'P 1'
#
loop_
_entity.id
_entity.type
_entity.pdbx_description
1 polymer ?
#
loop_
_entity_poly.entity_id
_entity_poly.type
_entity_poly.pdbx_seq_one_letter_code
_entity_poly.pdbx_strand_id
1 'polypeptide(L)'
;MQVISIDGDDIGNWHEVLLNRRFEVEELAELEVVEEQADSLEECERLLGAKIKLPNLPAVALQAQRVIDRDDSGAAQLARLVLNDPSITAKLIKAANSPVFYGRGNIETCERAIVRLGLKTTRQLVIAFAMRDLFKCESPELHVRMNALWEHSAEVAAIAFVLARSFKVCDPEEAQLAGLVHDIGSVPIINHAASNADLRDDAQALSALDERLRPELGPHLLRSWNFPEPIVAAAHDAEHWHRNNPGAADLSDLLIVAHLVSHLGKPQAIGMPPLRKVPAFMKLFGDTAGPEQILELMDDAQTVIDDLKSLLRS
;
A
#
# COMPACT_ATOMS: atom_id res chain seq x y z
N MET A 1 -17.27 13.03 -28.50
CA MET A 1 -16.14 13.24 -27.58
C MET A 1 -16.38 14.57 -26.88
N GLN A 2 -17.08 14.53 -25.76
CA GLN A 2 -17.33 15.71 -24.92
C GLN A 2 -16.53 15.51 -23.64
N VAL A 3 -15.52 16.35 -23.46
CA VAL A 3 -14.73 16.44 -22.23
C VAL A 3 -15.60 17.15 -21.20
N ILE A 4 -16.03 16.44 -20.16
CA ILE A 4 -16.70 17.06 -19.02
C ILE A 4 -15.59 17.42 -18.03
N SER A 5 -15.38 18.73 -17.86
CA SER A 5 -14.57 19.31 -16.80
C SER A 5 -15.30 19.08 -15.47
N ILE A 6 -14.68 18.39 -14.55
CA ILE A 6 -15.18 18.23 -13.17
C ILE A 6 -14.43 19.25 -12.33
N ASP A 7 -15.14 20.30 -11.90
CA ASP A 7 -14.64 21.26 -10.92
C ASP A 7 -14.47 20.59 -9.55
N GLY A 8 -13.40 20.95 -8.85
CA GLY A 8 -12.86 20.26 -7.67
C GLY A 8 -13.64 20.36 -6.35
N ASP A 9 -14.91 20.78 -6.36
CA ASP A 9 -15.69 21.02 -5.13
C ASP A 9 -16.86 20.05 -4.90
N ASP A 10 -16.98 18.99 -5.71
CA ASP A 10 -18.13 18.06 -5.62
C ASP A 10 -17.68 16.63 -5.18
N ILE A 11 -17.02 16.57 -4.03
CA ILE A 11 -16.59 15.28 -3.40
C ILE A 11 -17.76 14.57 -2.69
N GLY A 12 -18.97 15.09 -2.80
CA GLY A 12 -20.13 14.66 -1.99
C GLY A 12 -21.08 13.64 -2.60
N ASN A 13 -20.92 13.21 -3.86
CA ASN A 13 -21.97 12.36 -4.49
C ASN A 13 -21.45 11.11 -5.20
N TRP A 14 -20.79 10.23 -4.44
CA TRP A 14 -20.32 8.94 -4.90
C TRP A 14 -21.45 8.01 -5.41
N HIS A 15 -22.67 8.21 -4.91
CA HIS A 15 -23.83 7.39 -5.26
C HIS A 15 -24.25 7.55 -6.72
N GLU A 16 -24.20 8.76 -7.28
CA GLU A 16 -24.56 9.02 -8.68
C GLU A 16 -23.50 8.52 -9.67
N VAL A 17 -22.23 8.59 -9.31
CA VAL A 17 -21.12 8.17 -10.20
C VAL A 17 -21.11 6.65 -10.40
N LEU A 18 -21.50 5.86 -9.38
CA LEU A 18 -21.51 4.40 -9.45
C LEU A 18 -22.79 3.83 -10.10
N LEU A 19 -23.92 4.53 -9.97
CA LEU A 19 -25.21 4.06 -10.52
C LEU A 19 -25.41 4.37 -12.01
N ASN A 20 -24.76 5.42 -12.54
CA ASN A 20 -25.00 5.90 -13.91
C ASN A 20 -24.02 5.38 -14.97
N ARG A 21 -23.00 4.56 -14.64
CA ARG A 21 -22.11 3.99 -15.65
C ARG A 21 -22.50 2.54 -15.99
N ARG A 22 -23.36 2.37 -16.98
CA ARG A 22 -23.40 1.15 -17.80
C ARG A 22 -22.12 1.15 -18.65
N PHE A 23 -21.15 0.31 -18.28
CA PHE A 23 -20.06 -0.03 -19.17
C PHE A 23 -20.57 -1.05 -20.19
N GLU A 24 -20.57 -0.67 -21.46
CA GLU A 24 -20.74 -1.63 -22.56
C GLU A 24 -19.48 -2.52 -22.59
N VAL A 25 -19.71 -3.79 -22.28
CA VAL A 25 -18.69 -4.86 -22.27
C VAL A 25 -18.78 -5.55 -23.63
N GLU A 26 -18.27 -4.93 -24.67
CA GLU A 26 -17.92 -5.63 -25.92
C GLU A 26 -16.57 -5.09 -26.38
N GLU A 27 -15.58 -5.94 -26.31
CA GLU A 27 -14.18 -5.89 -26.77
C GLU A 27 -13.13 -6.09 -25.66
N LEU A 28 -13.28 -7.14 -24.86
CA LEU A 28 -12.16 -7.78 -24.18
C LEU A 28 -12.15 -9.27 -24.52
N ALA A 29 -12.27 -9.55 -25.83
CA ALA A 29 -11.88 -10.83 -26.36
C ALA A 29 -10.34 -10.82 -26.48
N GLU A 30 -9.72 -11.74 -25.79
CA GLU A 30 -8.45 -12.35 -26.14
C GLU A 30 -7.25 -11.40 -26.30
N LEU A 31 -6.88 -10.67 -25.25
CA LEU A 31 -5.47 -10.48 -24.96
C LEU A 31 -5.07 -11.73 -24.15
N GLU A 32 -4.57 -12.76 -24.85
CA GLU A 32 -3.60 -13.65 -24.26
C GLU A 32 -2.46 -12.75 -23.74
N VAL A 33 -2.54 -12.41 -22.44
CA VAL A 33 -1.40 -11.92 -21.71
C VAL A 33 -0.44 -13.11 -21.72
N VAL A 34 0.46 -13.11 -22.69
CA VAL A 34 1.69 -13.90 -22.60
C VAL A 34 2.36 -13.34 -21.36
N GLU A 35 2.17 -14.03 -20.21
CA GLU A 35 2.97 -13.85 -19.02
C GLU A 35 4.44 -14.15 -19.39
N GLU A 36 5.10 -13.19 -20.00
CA GLU A 36 6.55 -13.12 -20.01
C GLU A 36 6.92 -12.59 -18.63
N GLN A 37 6.87 -13.50 -17.64
CA GLN A 37 7.32 -13.20 -16.29
C GLN A 37 8.80 -12.81 -16.38
N ALA A 38 9.08 -11.55 -16.05
CA ALA A 38 10.47 -11.12 -15.86
C ALA A 38 10.99 -11.77 -14.57
N ASP A 39 11.42 -13.02 -14.69
CA ASP A 39 11.75 -13.91 -13.55
C ASP A 39 12.96 -13.45 -12.72
N SER A 40 13.64 -12.34 -13.11
CA SER A 40 14.85 -11.91 -12.41
C SER A 40 15.11 -10.41 -12.50
N LEU A 41 15.90 -9.89 -11.56
CA LEU A 41 16.44 -8.54 -11.60
C LEU A 41 17.20 -8.26 -12.90
N GLU A 42 17.89 -9.27 -13.45
CA GLU A 42 18.64 -9.16 -14.73
C GLU A 42 17.71 -8.84 -15.88
N GLU A 43 16.51 -9.41 -15.93
CA GLU A 43 15.51 -9.09 -16.95
C GLU A 43 15.00 -7.65 -16.79
N CYS A 44 14.75 -7.21 -15.56
CA CYS A 44 14.39 -5.81 -15.30
C CYS A 44 15.50 -4.85 -15.74
N GLU A 45 16.78 -5.17 -15.45
CA GLU A 45 17.94 -4.38 -15.87
C GLU A 45 18.11 -4.38 -17.41
N ARG A 46 17.80 -5.50 -18.05
CA ARG A 46 17.82 -5.60 -19.52
C ARG A 46 16.75 -4.68 -20.15
N LEU A 47 15.56 -4.66 -19.59
CA LEU A 47 14.46 -3.81 -20.08
C LEU A 47 14.73 -2.32 -19.84
N LEU A 48 15.40 -1.98 -18.74
CA LEU A 48 15.84 -0.62 -18.43
C LEU A 48 17.05 -0.18 -19.27
N GLY A 49 17.77 -1.12 -19.88
CA GLY A 49 19.03 -0.86 -20.58
C GLY A 49 20.16 -0.38 -19.64
N ALA A 50 20.00 -0.55 -18.34
CA ALA A 50 20.97 -0.12 -17.34
C ALA A 50 20.78 -0.91 -16.02
N LYS A 51 21.85 -0.97 -15.21
CA LYS A 51 21.77 -1.48 -13.84
C LYS A 51 20.89 -0.59 -12.97
N ILE A 52 19.96 -1.21 -12.25
CA ILE A 52 19.06 -0.51 -11.34
C ILE A 52 19.66 -0.45 -9.93
N LYS A 53 19.67 0.74 -9.34
CA LYS A 53 20.11 0.92 -7.96
C LYS A 53 18.94 0.63 -7.01
N LEU A 54 18.96 -0.56 -6.43
CA LEU A 54 17.95 -0.94 -5.44
C LEU A 54 18.19 -0.21 -4.11
N PRO A 55 17.14 0.34 -3.49
CA PRO A 55 17.24 0.97 -2.18
C PRO A 55 17.52 -0.08 -1.09
N ASN A 56 18.25 0.34 -0.06
CA ASN A 56 18.43 -0.48 1.14
C ASN A 56 17.28 -0.22 2.13
N LEU A 57 16.84 -1.27 2.81
CA LEU A 57 15.90 -1.10 3.91
C LEU A 57 16.54 -0.18 4.99
N PRO A 58 15.81 0.85 5.48
CA PRO A 58 16.32 1.71 6.52
C PRO A 58 16.78 0.93 7.76
N ALA A 59 17.93 1.33 8.34
CA ALA A 59 18.56 0.58 9.44
C ALA A 59 17.60 0.34 10.62
N VAL A 60 16.73 1.31 10.92
CA VAL A 60 15.74 1.21 12.00
C VAL A 60 14.68 0.14 11.66
N ALA A 61 14.20 0.07 10.40
CA ALA A 61 13.27 -0.96 9.96
C ALA A 61 13.91 -2.36 10.05
N LEU A 62 15.15 -2.50 9.56
CA LEU A 62 15.89 -3.76 9.64
C LEU A 62 16.12 -4.22 11.09
N GLN A 63 16.43 -3.29 12.00
CA GLN A 63 16.58 -3.61 13.42
C GLN A 63 15.25 -3.97 14.06
N ALA A 64 14.16 -3.28 13.74
CA ALA A 64 12.83 -3.58 14.24
C ALA A 64 12.35 -4.97 13.79
N GLN A 65 12.62 -5.39 12.54
CA GLN A 65 12.32 -6.75 12.07
C GLN A 65 13.03 -7.84 12.87
N ARG A 66 14.25 -7.57 13.36
CA ARG A 66 15.06 -8.52 14.13
C ARG A 66 14.64 -8.64 15.59
N VAL A 67 13.80 -7.76 16.09
CA VAL A 67 13.25 -7.86 17.46
C VAL A 67 12.32 -9.06 17.52
N ILE A 68 12.70 -10.06 18.31
CA ILE A 68 11.94 -11.29 18.47
C ILE A 68 10.89 -11.08 19.57
N ASP A 69 9.67 -11.57 19.35
CA ASP A 69 8.57 -11.59 20.33
C ASP A 69 8.84 -12.66 21.43
N ARG A 70 9.98 -12.55 22.09
CA ARG A 70 10.35 -13.44 23.21
C ARG A 70 10.65 -12.58 24.42
N ASP A 71 9.71 -12.56 25.36
CA ASP A 71 9.83 -11.98 26.70
C ASP A 71 10.10 -10.47 26.77
N ASP A 72 10.22 -9.93 27.97
CA ASP A 72 10.51 -8.51 28.29
C ASP A 72 11.75 -7.95 27.58
N SER A 73 12.65 -8.80 27.11
CA SER A 73 13.85 -8.38 26.37
C SER A 73 13.53 -7.74 25.03
N GLY A 74 12.50 -8.20 24.29
CA GLY A 74 12.08 -7.64 22.99
C GLY A 74 11.52 -6.23 23.14
N ALA A 75 10.68 -5.99 24.15
CA ALA A 75 10.13 -4.66 24.43
C ALA A 75 11.23 -3.64 24.80
N ALA A 76 12.19 -4.03 25.65
CA ALA A 76 13.30 -3.19 26.01
C ALA A 76 14.24 -2.88 24.83
N GLN A 77 14.46 -3.86 23.93
CA GLN A 77 15.27 -3.68 22.73
C GLN A 77 14.58 -2.70 21.76
N LEU A 78 13.29 -2.89 21.52
CA LEU A 78 12.49 -2.01 20.65
C LEU A 78 12.41 -0.59 21.22
N ALA A 79 12.23 -0.44 22.53
CA ALA A 79 12.25 0.86 23.19
C ALA A 79 13.58 1.60 22.99
N ARG A 80 14.72 0.92 23.15
CA ARG A 80 16.03 1.52 22.90
C ARG A 80 16.20 1.94 21.44
N LEU A 81 15.74 1.10 20.50
CA LEU A 81 15.80 1.42 19.09
C LEU A 81 15.03 2.70 18.77
N VAL A 82 13.79 2.79 19.27
CA VAL A 82 12.91 3.93 19.04
C VAL A 82 13.44 5.21 19.70
N LEU A 83 13.93 5.12 20.93
CA LEU A 83 14.46 6.28 21.67
C LEU A 83 15.70 6.92 21.00
N ASN A 84 16.41 6.16 20.16
CA ASN A 84 17.52 6.71 19.35
C ASN A 84 17.06 7.54 18.15
N ASP A 85 15.76 7.49 17.81
CA ASP A 85 15.16 8.28 16.72
C ASP A 85 14.00 9.14 17.26
N PRO A 86 14.24 10.45 17.50
CA PRO A 86 13.21 11.34 18.02
C PRO A 86 11.97 11.45 17.13
N SER A 87 12.13 11.32 15.81
CA SER A 87 11.01 11.37 14.85
C SER A 87 10.10 10.17 15.04
N ILE A 88 10.67 8.95 15.06
CA ILE A 88 9.91 7.72 15.28
C ILE A 88 9.29 7.70 16.68
N THR A 89 10.02 8.17 17.69
CA THR A 89 9.49 8.32 19.06
C THR A 89 8.22 9.18 19.09
N ALA A 90 8.28 10.38 18.46
CA ALA A 90 7.13 11.29 18.42
C ALA A 90 5.93 10.67 17.68
N LYS A 91 6.18 9.98 16.56
CA LYS A 91 5.14 9.29 15.78
C LYS A 91 4.50 8.15 16.58
N LEU A 92 5.26 7.36 17.33
CA LEU A 92 4.72 6.30 18.18
C LEU A 92 3.86 6.84 19.32
N ILE A 93 4.30 7.94 19.97
CA ILE A 93 3.48 8.60 20.99
C ILE A 93 2.18 9.12 20.37
N LYS A 94 2.26 9.74 19.18
CA LYS A 94 1.06 10.18 18.44
C LYS A 94 0.14 9.00 18.11
N ALA A 95 0.69 7.89 17.62
CA ALA A 95 -0.07 6.67 17.33
C ALA A 95 -0.76 6.12 18.57
N ALA A 96 -0.06 6.01 19.70
CA ALA A 96 -0.63 5.54 20.95
C ALA A 96 -1.75 6.42 21.51
N ASN A 97 -1.82 7.69 21.10
CA ASN A 97 -2.88 8.64 21.44
C ASN A 97 -3.98 8.74 20.39
N SER A 98 -3.81 8.08 19.24
CA SER A 98 -4.82 8.03 18.18
C SER A 98 -6.03 7.17 18.59
N PRO A 99 -7.26 7.56 18.20
CA PRO A 99 -8.46 6.75 18.37
C PRO A 99 -8.37 5.32 17.80
N VAL A 100 -7.55 5.13 16.77
CA VAL A 100 -7.33 3.82 16.14
C VAL A 100 -6.84 2.77 17.12
N PHE A 101 -5.91 3.15 18.02
CA PHE A 101 -5.26 2.24 18.97
C PHE A 101 -5.85 2.27 20.39
N TYR A 102 -7.04 2.80 20.53
CA TYR A 102 -7.88 2.88 21.74
C TYR A 102 -7.14 2.90 23.07
N GLY A 103 -7.13 4.05 23.72
CA GLY A 103 -6.60 4.13 25.07
C GLY A 103 -7.19 5.26 25.91
N ARG A 104 -7.44 4.99 27.21
CA ARG A 104 -7.80 6.03 28.18
C ARG A 104 -6.54 6.73 28.67
N GLY A 105 -6.62 8.05 28.74
CA GLY A 105 -5.53 8.90 29.23
C GLY A 105 -4.47 9.21 28.18
N ASN A 106 -3.76 10.32 28.37
CA ASN A 106 -2.72 10.80 27.49
C ASN A 106 -1.41 10.01 27.71
N ILE A 107 -0.75 9.63 26.63
CA ILE A 107 0.58 9.00 26.62
C ILE A 107 1.61 10.06 26.27
N GLU A 108 2.63 10.19 27.10
CA GLU A 108 3.69 11.21 26.97
C GLU A 108 5.09 10.60 26.82
N THR A 109 5.23 9.27 27.06
CA THR A 109 6.53 8.60 26.98
C THR A 109 6.51 7.43 26.01
N CYS A 110 7.66 7.14 25.41
CA CYS A 110 7.85 6.04 24.46
C CYS A 110 7.52 4.68 25.10
N GLU A 111 7.96 4.44 26.33
CA GLU A 111 7.73 3.18 27.04
C GLU A 111 6.23 2.95 27.24
N ARG A 112 5.49 3.99 27.64
CA ARG A 112 4.04 3.91 27.79
C ARG A 112 3.34 3.71 26.45
N ALA A 113 3.87 4.30 25.36
CA ALA A 113 3.35 4.06 24.01
C ALA A 113 3.52 2.61 23.61
N ILE A 114 4.70 2.01 23.82
CA ILE A 114 4.97 0.59 23.54
C ILE A 114 4.06 -0.32 24.38
N VAL A 115 3.87 -0.03 25.66
CA VAL A 115 2.98 -0.81 26.52
C VAL A 115 1.52 -0.76 26.03
N ARG A 116 1.05 0.41 25.58
CA ARG A 116 -0.32 0.57 25.05
C ARG A 116 -0.52 -0.13 23.71
N LEU A 117 0.41 0.03 22.79
CA LEU A 117 0.35 -0.52 21.44
C LEU A 117 0.65 -2.03 21.43
N GLY A 118 1.42 -2.51 22.39
CA GLY A 118 2.01 -3.84 22.35
C GLY A 118 3.22 -3.94 21.43
N LEU A 119 4.03 -4.97 21.65
CA LEU A 119 5.31 -5.14 20.94
C LEU A 119 5.13 -5.32 19.44
N LYS A 120 4.16 -6.14 19.03
CA LYS A 120 3.88 -6.45 17.62
C LYS A 120 3.49 -5.21 16.84
N THR A 121 2.46 -4.48 17.30
CA THR A 121 1.98 -3.25 16.67
C THR A 121 3.07 -2.17 16.64
N THR A 122 3.81 -2.02 17.74
CA THR A 122 4.93 -1.06 17.81
C THR A 122 5.98 -1.38 16.74
N ARG A 123 6.39 -2.64 16.61
CA ARG A 123 7.36 -3.07 15.60
C ARG A 123 6.91 -2.74 14.19
N GLN A 124 5.66 -3.06 13.85
CA GLN A 124 5.10 -2.80 12.53
C GLN A 124 5.00 -1.30 12.24
N LEU A 125 4.58 -0.49 13.21
CA LEU A 125 4.55 0.96 13.07
C LEU A 125 5.96 1.55 12.89
N VAL A 126 6.97 1.06 13.61
CA VAL A 126 8.37 1.49 13.44
C VAL A 126 8.85 1.20 12.01
N ILE A 127 8.57 0.01 11.50
CA ILE A 127 8.89 -0.35 10.11
C ILE A 127 8.17 0.60 9.15
N ALA A 128 6.86 0.79 9.31
CA ALA A 128 6.06 1.66 8.46
C ALA A 128 6.57 3.11 8.46
N PHE A 129 6.90 3.67 9.63
CA PHE A 129 7.43 5.03 9.72
C PHE A 129 8.82 5.18 9.08
N ALA A 130 9.66 4.17 9.20
CA ALA A 130 10.98 4.16 8.58
C ALA A 130 10.91 4.04 7.06
N MET A 131 9.90 3.34 6.51
CA MET A 131 9.72 3.19 5.07
C MET A 131 9.53 4.53 4.33
N ARG A 132 9.02 5.57 5.00
CA ARG A 132 8.85 6.92 4.41
C ARG A 132 10.14 7.45 3.79
N ASP A 133 11.29 7.11 4.36
CA ASP A 133 12.59 7.57 3.87
C ASP A 133 12.97 7.00 2.50
N LEU A 134 12.38 5.88 2.09
CA LEU A 134 12.59 5.30 0.77
C LEU A 134 11.88 6.08 -0.34
N PHE A 135 10.77 6.75 0.00
CA PHE A 135 9.95 7.52 -0.94
C PHE A 135 10.47 8.97 -1.10
N LYS A 136 11.79 9.10 -1.27
CA LYS A 136 12.46 10.36 -1.55
C LYS A 136 13.08 10.33 -2.93
N CYS A 137 12.93 11.42 -3.67
CA CYS A 137 13.54 11.61 -4.98
C CYS A 137 14.25 12.96 -5.01
N GLU A 138 15.50 12.98 -5.50
CA GLU A 138 16.30 14.20 -5.59
C GLU A 138 15.87 15.09 -6.77
N SER A 139 15.22 14.50 -7.81
CA SER A 139 14.70 15.27 -8.95
C SER A 139 13.43 16.03 -8.54
N PRO A 140 13.42 17.38 -8.68
CA PRO A 140 12.21 18.16 -8.41
C PRO A 140 11.02 17.75 -9.29
N GLU A 141 11.27 17.36 -10.55
CA GLU A 141 10.25 16.96 -11.52
C GLU A 141 9.54 15.67 -11.09
N LEU A 142 10.30 14.72 -10.51
CA LEU A 142 9.78 13.42 -10.05
C LEU A 142 9.38 13.40 -8.58
N HIS A 143 9.69 14.46 -7.83
CA HIS A 143 9.32 14.56 -6.42
C HIS A 143 7.80 14.47 -6.21
N VAL A 144 7.03 15.13 -7.08
CA VAL A 144 5.55 15.08 -7.04
C VAL A 144 5.07 13.65 -7.25
N ARG A 145 5.64 12.91 -8.22
CA ARG A 145 5.29 11.51 -8.48
C ARG A 145 5.64 10.59 -7.29
N MET A 146 6.82 10.77 -6.71
CA MET A 146 7.25 10.00 -5.53
C MET A 146 6.35 10.27 -4.30
N ASN A 147 5.95 11.53 -4.10
CA ASN A 147 4.99 11.86 -3.05
C ASN A 147 3.61 11.29 -3.31
N ALA A 148 3.12 11.32 -4.56
CA ALA A 148 1.85 10.71 -4.93
C ALA A 148 1.86 9.19 -4.69
N LEU A 149 2.96 8.52 -5.01
CA LEU A 149 3.15 7.09 -4.71
C LEU A 149 3.05 6.80 -3.21
N TRP A 150 3.73 7.61 -2.38
CA TRP A 150 3.62 7.48 -0.92
C TRP A 150 2.19 7.68 -0.41
N GLU A 151 1.52 8.73 -0.89
CA GLU A 151 0.14 9.04 -0.51
C GLU A 151 -0.82 7.90 -0.87
N HIS A 152 -0.65 7.33 -2.06
CA HIS A 152 -1.40 6.16 -2.50
C HIS A 152 -1.11 4.95 -1.60
N SER A 153 0.15 4.63 -1.35
CA SER A 153 0.55 3.53 -0.47
C SER A 153 -0.02 3.69 0.95
N ALA A 154 0.00 4.91 1.50
CA ALA A 154 -0.58 5.20 2.81
C ALA A 154 -2.12 5.04 2.83
N GLU A 155 -2.79 5.39 1.74
CA GLU A 155 -4.23 5.19 1.58
C GLU A 155 -4.59 3.71 1.51
N VAL A 156 -3.91 2.94 0.64
CA VAL A 156 -4.12 1.49 0.53
C VAL A 156 -3.83 0.79 1.87
N ALA A 157 -2.76 1.20 2.58
CA ALA A 157 -2.44 0.70 3.91
C ALA A 157 -3.58 0.92 4.93
N ALA A 158 -4.17 2.11 4.94
CA ALA A 158 -5.28 2.43 5.85
C ALA A 158 -6.54 1.63 5.51
N ILE A 159 -6.88 1.49 4.24
CA ILE A 159 -8.02 0.69 3.77
C ILE A 159 -7.79 -0.79 4.10
N ALA A 160 -6.60 -1.33 3.82
CA ALA A 160 -6.25 -2.71 4.13
C ALA A 160 -6.37 -3.02 5.62
N PHE A 161 -5.92 -2.10 6.49
CA PHE A 161 -6.10 -2.21 7.94
C PHE A 161 -7.58 -2.34 8.33
N VAL A 162 -8.44 -1.49 7.78
CA VAL A 162 -9.88 -1.50 8.06
C VAL A 162 -10.54 -2.78 7.58
N LEU A 163 -10.22 -3.22 6.35
CA LEU A 163 -10.74 -4.47 5.79
C LEU A 163 -10.31 -5.67 6.64
N ALA A 164 -9.04 -5.73 7.06
CA ALA A 164 -8.55 -6.82 7.90
C ALA A 164 -9.26 -6.88 9.26
N ARG A 165 -9.52 -5.72 9.88
CA ARG A 165 -10.32 -5.66 11.13
C ARG A 165 -11.75 -6.14 10.95
N SER A 166 -12.37 -5.81 9.83
CA SER A 166 -13.77 -6.15 9.55
C SER A 166 -13.93 -7.61 9.17
N PHE A 167 -13.09 -8.14 8.30
CA PHE A 167 -13.21 -9.50 7.77
C PHE A 167 -12.37 -10.54 8.50
N LYS A 168 -11.41 -10.12 9.33
CA LYS A 168 -10.53 -11.01 10.13
C LYS A 168 -9.78 -12.04 9.29
N VAL A 169 -9.40 -11.66 8.08
CA VAL A 169 -8.64 -12.50 7.14
C VAL A 169 -7.20 -12.69 7.61
N CYS A 170 -6.60 -11.64 8.13
CA CYS A 170 -5.24 -11.59 8.63
C CYS A 170 -5.12 -10.56 9.74
N ASP A 171 -3.92 -10.38 10.26
CA ASP A 171 -3.61 -9.34 11.23
C ASP A 171 -3.72 -7.93 10.59
N PRO A 172 -4.45 -6.99 11.20
CA PRO A 172 -4.66 -5.67 10.62
C PRO A 172 -3.37 -4.88 10.38
N GLU A 173 -2.40 -4.98 11.28
CA GLU A 173 -1.11 -4.31 11.12
C GLU A 173 -0.27 -4.97 10.01
N GLU A 174 -0.39 -6.29 9.80
CA GLU A 174 0.23 -6.98 8.67
C GLU A 174 -0.39 -6.52 7.34
N ALA A 175 -1.71 -6.41 7.27
CA ALA A 175 -2.42 -5.86 6.12
C ALA A 175 -2.02 -4.40 5.83
N GLN A 176 -1.90 -3.58 6.89
CA GLN A 176 -1.42 -2.21 6.78
C GLN A 176 -0.01 -2.15 6.17
N LEU A 177 0.90 -2.99 6.66
CA LEU A 177 2.27 -3.03 6.15
C LEU A 177 2.30 -3.52 4.70
N ALA A 178 1.53 -4.54 4.34
CA ALA A 178 1.40 -5.01 2.97
C ALA A 178 0.89 -3.88 2.04
N GLY A 179 -0.16 -3.16 2.47
CA GLY A 179 -0.68 -2.00 1.74
C GLY A 179 0.35 -0.88 1.57
N LEU A 180 1.21 -0.66 2.57
CA LEU A 180 2.24 0.38 2.49
C LEU A 180 3.36 0.05 1.50
N VAL A 181 3.68 -1.24 1.33
CA VAL A 181 4.82 -1.69 0.51
C VAL A 181 4.42 -2.28 -0.84
N HIS A 182 3.13 -2.34 -1.17
CA HIS A 182 2.67 -3.04 -2.38
C HIS A 182 3.28 -2.49 -3.67
N ASP A 183 3.49 -1.18 -3.74
CA ASP A 183 4.06 -0.48 -4.88
C ASP A 183 5.53 -0.09 -4.70
N ILE A 184 6.24 -0.72 -3.77
CA ILE A 184 7.64 -0.38 -3.46
C ILE A 184 8.57 -0.55 -4.68
N GLY A 185 8.20 -1.40 -5.62
CA GLY A 185 8.91 -1.59 -6.88
C GLY A 185 8.99 -0.34 -7.75
N SER A 186 8.07 0.62 -7.61
CA SER A 186 8.11 1.90 -8.31
C SER A 186 9.23 2.82 -7.83
N VAL A 187 9.68 2.68 -6.59
CA VAL A 187 10.73 3.56 -6.01
C VAL A 187 12.04 3.51 -6.80
N PRO A 188 12.64 2.33 -7.07
CA PRO A 188 13.86 2.27 -7.89
C PRO A 188 13.65 2.72 -9.33
N ILE A 189 12.46 2.52 -9.92
CA ILE A 189 12.13 2.96 -11.28
C ILE A 189 12.11 4.49 -11.35
N ILE A 190 11.42 5.15 -10.44
CA ILE A 190 11.37 6.62 -10.37
C ILE A 190 12.77 7.21 -10.12
N ASN A 191 13.58 6.60 -9.24
CA ASN A 191 14.94 7.05 -8.99
C ASN A 191 15.87 6.81 -10.18
N HIS A 192 15.67 5.75 -10.97
CA HIS A 192 16.37 5.53 -12.24
C HIS A 192 16.00 6.62 -13.24
N ALA A 193 14.72 6.95 -13.39
CA ALA A 193 14.26 8.02 -14.27
C ALA A 193 14.83 9.39 -13.88
N ALA A 194 15.08 9.65 -12.60
CA ALA A 194 15.72 10.89 -12.14
C ALA A 194 17.10 11.12 -12.78
N SER A 195 17.82 10.03 -13.10
CA SER A 195 19.13 10.05 -13.73
C SER A 195 19.08 9.90 -15.27
N ASN A 196 17.89 9.72 -15.85
CA ASN A 196 17.67 9.51 -17.28
C ASN A 196 16.71 10.56 -17.82
N ALA A 197 17.23 11.52 -18.60
CA ALA A 197 16.44 12.65 -19.12
C ALA A 197 15.25 12.20 -19.98
N ASP A 198 15.45 11.19 -20.84
CA ASP A 198 14.39 10.71 -21.75
C ASP A 198 13.20 10.12 -20.98
N LEU A 199 13.46 9.37 -19.91
CA LEU A 199 12.41 8.83 -19.03
C LEU A 199 11.83 9.88 -18.09
N ARG A 200 12.65 10.81 -17.60
CA ARG A 200 12.19 11.87 -16.69
C ARG A 200 11.19 12.80 -17.38
N ASP A 201 11.44 13.11 -18.64
CA ASP A 201 10.67 14.11 -19.40
C ASP A 201 9.49 13.46 -20.17
N ASP A 202 9.41 12.12 -20.22
CA ASP A 202 8.30 11.36 -20.81
C ASP A 202 7.51 10.60 -19.72
N ALA A 203 6.46 11.24 -19.22
CA ALA A 203 5.60 10.68 -18.19
C ALA A 203 4.86 9.40 -18.64
N GLN A 204 4.55 9.29 -19.95
CA GLN A 204 3.87 8.11 -20.50
C GLN A 204 4.82 6.90 -20.57
N ALA A 205 6.03 7.10 -21.10
CA ALA A 205 7.06 6.07 -21.13
C ALA A 205 7.41 5.58 -19.72
N LEU A 206 7.55 6.51 -18.75
CA LEU A 206 7.80 6.17 -17.36
C LEU A 206 6.65 5.36 -16.73
N SER A 207 5.39 5.71 -17.03
CA SER A 207 4.24 4.96 -16.53
C SER A 207 4.17 3.54 -17.10
N ALA A 208 4.36 3.39 -18.40
CA ALA A 208 4.37 2.07 -19.05
C ALA A 208 5.51 1.17 -18.51
N LEU A 209 6.67 1.76 -18.24
CA LEU A 209 7.81 1.05 -17.67
C LEU A 209 7.52 0.64 -16.21
N ASP A 210 6.89 1.52 -15.43
CA ASP A 210 6.50 1.27 -14.05
C ASP A 210 5.47 0.12 -13.95
N GLU A 211 4.43 0.16 -14.76
CA GLU A 211 3.40 -0.89 -14.84
C GLU A 211 4.01 -2.25 -15.16
N ARG A 212 5.02 -2.29 -16.03
CA ARG A 212 5.67 -3.54 -16.44
C ARG A 212 6.63 -4.08 -15.39
N LEU A 213 7.43 -3.23 -14.73
CA LEU A 213 8.54 -3.66 -13.89
C LEU A 213 8.22 -3.69 -12.39
N ARG A 214 7.28 -2.86 -11.93
CA ARG A 214 6.91 -2.78 -10.53
C ARG A 214 6.50 -4.13 -9.92
N PRO A 215 5.66 -4.97 -10.60
CA PRO A 215 5.23 -6.26 -10.05
C PRO A 215 6.39 -7.24 -9.82
N GLU A 216 7.50 -7.09 -10.53
CA GLU A 216 8.69 -7.93 -10.39
C GLU A 216 9.68 -7.36 -9.38
N LEU A 217 9.95 -6.06 -9.47
CA LEU A 217 10.91 -5.39 -8.59
C LEU A 217 10.43 -5.31 -7.14
N GLY A 218 9.14 -5.15 -6.91
CA GLY A 218 8.55 -5.09 -5.57
C GLY A 218 8.83 -6.37 -4.77
N PRO A 219 8.40 -7.55 -5.23
CA PRO A 219 8.69 -8.84 -4.60
C PRO A 219 10.18 -9.10 -4.41
N HIS A 220 11.01 -8.78 -5.43
CA HIS A 220 12.46 -8.92 -5.33
C HIS A 220 13.05 -8.10 -4.17
N LEU A 221 12.66 -6.82 -4.05
CA LEU A 221 13.07 -5.95 -2.96
C LEU A 221 12.62 -6.50 -1.60
N LEU A 222 11.34 -6.86 -1.47
CA LEU A 222 10.78 -7.33 -0.20
C LEU A 222 11.45 -8.63 0.26
N ARG A 223 11.76 -9.57 -0.65
CA ARG A 223 12.53 -10.77 -0.32
C ARG A 223 13.96 -10.44 0.10
N SER A 224 14.63 -9.51 -0.59
CA SER A 224 15.98 -9.07 -0.21
C SER A 224 16.03 -8.41 1.17
N TRP A 225 14.92 -7.87 1.64
CA TRP A 225 14.72 -7.29 2.97
C TRP A 225 14.16 -8.28 3.99
N ASN A 226 14.02 -9.58 3.63
CA ASN A 226 13.45 -10.64 4.48
C ASN A 226 12.03 -10.36 4.98
N PHE A 227 11.17 -9.76 4.15
CA PHE A 227 9.75 -9.67 4.44
C PHE A 227 9.09 -11.06 4.36
N PRO A 228 8.05 -11.33 5.18
CA PRO A 228 7.29 -12.58 5.12
C PRO A 228 6.69 -12.82 3.74
N GLU A 229 6.73 -14.07 3.27
CA GLU A 229 6.21 -14.41 1.93
C GLU A 229 4.75 -14.00 1.68
N PRO A 230 3.82 -14.03 2.66
CA PRO A 230 2.47 -13.49 2.44
C PRO A 230 2.45 -12.01 2.03
N ILE A 231 3.34 -11.16 2.57
CA ILE A 231 3.47 -9.74 2.18
C ILE A 231 4.07 -9.63 0.78
N VAL A 232 5.08 -10.44 0.47
CA VAL A 232 5.71 -10.49 -0.86
C VAL A 232 4.71 -10.90 -1.93
N ALA A 233 3.94 -11.97 -1.68
CA ALA A 233 2.91 -12.44 -2.58
C ALA A 233 1.79 -11.39 -2.76
N ALA A 234 1.36 -10.74 -1.68
CA ALA A 234 0.34 -9.71 -1.75
C ALA A 234 0.79 -8.51 -2.58
N ALA A 235 2.07 -8.09 -2.49
CA ALA A 235 2.61 -7.02 -3.33
C ALA A 235 2.69 -7.42 -4.81
N HIS A 236 3.05 -8.67 -5.12
CA HIS A 236 3.02 -9.21 -6.48
C HIS A 236 1.60 -9.23 -7.05
N ASP A 237 0.63 -9.65 -6.23
CA ASP A 237 -0.74 -9.88 -6.67
C ASP A 237 -1.62 -8.61 -6.66
N ALA A 238 -1.12 -7.47 -6.17
CA ALA A 238 -1.92 -6.28 -5.86
C ALA A 238 -2.78 -5.75 -7.01
N GLU A 239 -2.39 -5.98 -8.27
CA GLU A 239 -3.12 -5.61 -9.48
C GLU A 239 -3.63 -6.81 -10.28
N HIS A 240 -3.44 -8.03 -9.77
CA HIS A 240 -4.01 -9.22 -10.40
C HIS A 240 -5.51 -9.34 -10.07
N TRP A 241 -6.31 -8.42 -10.64
CA TRP A 241 -7.75 -8.27 -10.37
C TRP A 241 -8.55 -9.55 -10.51
N HIS A 242 -8.12 -10.45 -11.38
CA HIS A 242 -8.79 -11.73 -11.67
C HIS A 242 -8.15 -12.92 -10.93
N ARG A 243 -7.26 -12.65 -9.98
CA ARG A 243 -6.70 -13.69 -9.12
C ARG A 243 -7.83 -14.50 -8.48
N ASN A 244 -7.78 -15.80 -8.67
CA ASN A 244 -8.80 -16.72 -8.17
C ASN A 244 -8.14 -17.97 -7.57
N ASN A 245 -7.49 -17.81 -6.40
CA ASN A 245 -6.95 -18.94 -5.65
C ASN A 245 -8.07 -19.74 -4.98
N PRO A 246 -7.93 -21.07 -4.84
CA PRO A 246 -8.90 -21.88 -4.10
C PRO A 246 -8.83 -21.60 -2.59
N GLY A 247 -9.99 -21.65 -1.91
CA GLY A 247 -10.09 -21.52 -0.47
C GLY A 247 -10.60 -20.17 0.03
N ALA A 248 -10.39 -19.92 1.31
CA ALA A 248 -10.80 -18.67 1.95
C ALA A 248 -9.97 -17.48 1.45
N ALA A 249 -10.49 -16.26 1.64
CA ALA A 249 -9.76 -15.04 1.34
C ALA A 249 -8.44 -14.98 2.14
N ASP A 250 -7.38 -14.54 1.49
CA ASP A 250 -6.06 -14.35 2.07
C ASP A 250 -5.62 -12.86 2.03
N LEU A 251 -4.36 -12.59 2.43
CA LEU A 251 -3.80 -11.24 2.43
C LEU A 251 -3.76 -10.62 1.02
N SER A 252 -3.45 -11.41 -0.03
CA SER A 252 -3.48 -10.94 -1.41
C SER A 252 -4.89 -10.55 -1.83
N ASP A 253 -5.90 -11.37 -1.55
CA ASP A 253 -7.30 -11.04 -1.85
C ASP A 253 -7.74 -9.74 -1.16
N LEU A 254 -7.36 -9.58 0.10
CA LEU A 254 -7.65 -8.36 0.87
C LEU A 254 -6.97 -7.14 0.27
N LEU A 255 -5.70 -7.26 -0.11
CA LEU A 255 -4.93 -6.15 -0.69
C LEU A 255 -5.45 -5.75 -2.07
N ILE A 256 -5.82 -6.71 -2.93
CA ILE A 256 -6.49 -6.44 -4.21
C ILE A 256 -7.73 -5.57 -3.99
N VAL A 257 -8.58 -5.93 -3.01
CA VAL A 257 -9.78 -5.14 -2.72
C VAL A 257 -9.43 -3.77 -2.16
N ALA A 258 -8.46 -3.67 -1.25
CA ALA A 258 -8.02 -2.39 -0.70
C ALA A 258 -7.49 -1.45 -1.78
N HIS A 259 -6.69 -1.97 -2.71
CA HIS A 259 -6.14 -1.23 -3.84
C HIS A 259 -7.26 -0.78 -4.79
N LEU A 260 -8.18 -1.68 -5.16
CA LEU A 260 -9.32 -1.32 -6.01
C LEU A 260 -10.18 -0.21 -5.39
N VAL A 261 -10.46 -0.32 -4.09
CA VAL A 261 -11.25 0.67 -3.33
C VAL A 261 -10.55 2.03 -3.29
N SER A 262 -9.22 2.06 -3.16
CA SER A 262 -8.45 3.30 -3.14
C SER A 262 -8.60 4.13 -4.42
N HIS A 263 -9.01 3.50 -5.51
CA HIS A 263 -9.22 4.15 -6.81
C HIS A 263 -10.68 4.52 -7.08
N LEU A 264 -11.63 4.08 -6.26
CA LEU A 264 -13.04 4.41 -6.46
C LEU A 264 -13.25 5.92 -6.54
N GLY A 265 -13.94 6.36 -7.60
CA GLY A 265 -14.21 7.78 -7.87
C GLY A 265 -13.02 8.63 -8.32
N LYS A 266 -11.86 8.05 -8.51
CA LYS A 266 -10.69 8.72 -9.08
C LYS A 266 -10.55 8.38 -10.57
N PRO A 267 -9.85 9.22 -11.37
CA PRO A 267 -9.59 8.92 -12.79
C PRO A 267 -8.93 7.56 -13.03
N GLN A 268 -8.14 7.09 -12.07
CA GLN A 268 -7.45 5.80 -12.11
C GLN A 268 -8.40 4.60 -12.09
N ALA A 269 -9.65 4.77 -11.69
CA ALA A 269 -10.66 3.71 -11.78
C ALA A 269 -11.09 3.38 -13.22
N ILE A 270 -10.72 4.24 -14.20
CA ILE A 270 -11.05 4.01 -15.61
C ILE A 270 -10.24 2.81 -16.11
N GLY A 271 -10.94 1.79 -16.60
CA GLY A 271 -10.32 0.54 -17.07
C GLY A 271 -10.24 -0.57 -16.01
N MET A 272 -10.50 -0.28 -14.74
CA MET A 272 -10.55 -1.32 -13.71
C MET A 272 -11.81 -2.19 -13.83
N PRO A 273 -11.75 -3.48 -13.46
CA PRO A 273 -12.91 -4.35 -13.50
C PRO A 273 -13.97 -3.91 -12.49
N PRO A 274 -15.27 -4.12 -12.79
CA PRO A 274 -16.33 -3.92 -11.81
C PRO A 274 -16.10 -4.79 -10.58
N LEU A 275 -16.35 -4.28 -9.37
CA LEU A 275 -16.13 -4.97 -8.09
C LEU A 275 -16.67 -6.41 -8.10
N ARG A 276 -17.89 -6.62 -8.61
CA ARG A 276 -18.54 -7.95 -8.69
C ARG A 276 -17.87 -8.93 -9.66
N LYS A 277 -16.93 -8.49 -10.49
CA LYS A 277 -16.12 -9.35 -11.37
C LYS A 277 -14.76 -9.69 -10.77
N VAL A 278 -14.45 -9.16 -9.60
CA VAL A 278 -13.19 -9.41 -8.87
C VAL A 278 -13.41 -10.55 -7.88
N PRO A 279 -12.78 -11.72 -8.08
CA PRO A 279 -13.00 -12.87 -7.20
C PRO A 279 -12.62 -12.56 -5.72
N ALA A 280 -11.58 -11.79 -5.49
CA ALA A 280 -11.19 -11.33 -4.16
C ALA A 280 -12.32 -10.55 -3.45
N PHE A 281 -13.01 -9.66 -4.17
CA PHE A 281 -14.17 -8.93 -3.62
C PHE A 281 -15.30 -9.90 -3.25
N MET A 282 -15.62 -10.86 -4.12
CA MET A 282 -16.68 -11.84 -3.88
C MET A 282 -16.38 -12.73 -2.68
N LYS A 283 -15.09 -13.07 -2.45
CA LYS A 283 -14.68 -13.84 -1.27
C LYS A 283 -14.86 -13.07 0.05
N LEU A 284 -14.60 -11.76 0.05
CA LEU A 284 -14.71 -10.92 1.25
C LEU A 284 -16.17 -10.54 1.56
N PHE A 285 -16.92 -10.13 0.55
CA PHE A 285 -18.25 -9.55 0.72
C PHE A 285 -19.39 -10.52 0.40
N GLY A 286 -19.11 -11.63 -0.29
CA GLY A 286 -20.11 -12.62 -0.73
C GLY A 286 -20.81 -12.25 -2.03
N ASP A 287 -21.53 -13.24 -2.60
CA ASP A 287 -22.11 -13.18 -3.95
C ASP A 287 -23.24 -12.14 -4.12
N THR A 288 -23.87 -11.74 -3.02
CA THR A 288 -24.98 -10.77 -3.04
C THR A 288 -24.52 -9.34 -2.79
N ALA A 289 -23.26 -9.14 -2.44
CA ALA A 289 -22.72 -7.84 -2.12
C ALA A 289 -22.56 -6.93 -3.35
N GLY A 290 -22.70 -5.65 -3.15
CA GLY A 290 -22.54 -4.61 -4.14
C GLY A 290 -21.63 -3.48 -3.65
N PRO A 291 -21.45 -2.44 -4.48
CA PRO A 291 -20.66 -1.28 -4.10
C PRO A 291 -21.13 -0.61 -2.81
N GLU A 292 -22.41 -0.70 -2.49
CA GLU A 292 -23.03 -0.04 -1.33
C GLU A 292 -22.41 -0.52 -0.01
N GLN A 293 -22.18 -1.84 0.13
CA GLN A 293 -21.62 -2.40 1.36
C GLN A 293 -20.19 -1.93 1.61
N ILE A 294 -19.40 -1.76 0.56
CA ILE A 294 -18.03 -1.26 0.72
C ILE A 294 -18.01 0.23 0.99
N LEU A 295 -18.94 1.00 0.39
CA LEU A 295 -19.07 2.43 0.67
C LEU A 295 -19.50 2.67 2.12
N GLU A 296 -20.50 1.92 2.62
CA GLU A 296 -20.93 1.98 4.02
C GLU A 296 -19.78 1.64 4.98
N LEU A 297 -19.03 0.58 4.69
CA LEU A 297 -17.85 0.21 5.48
C LEU A 297 -16.77 1.31 5.47
N MET A 298 -16.53 1.96 4.33
CA MET A 298 -15.55 3.04 4.22
C MET A 298 -16.02 4.30 4.94
N ASP A 299 -17.30 4.66 4.85
CA ASP A 299 -17.89 5.80 5.56
C ASP A 299 -17.79 5.59 7.08
N ASP A 300 -18.15 4.41 7.57
CA ASP A 300 -18.06 4.06 9.00
C ASP A 300 -16.61 4.09 9.51
N ALA A 301 -15.66 3.77 8.62
CA ALA A 301 -14.24 3.73 8.94
C ALA A 301 -13.49 5.04 8.62
N GLN A 302 -14.13 6.07 8.06
CA GLN A 302 -13.47 7.27 7.53
C GLN A 302 -12.51 7.91 8.55
N THR A 303 -12.95 8.04 9.81
CA THR A 303 -12.10 8.59 10.88
C THR A 303 -10.84 7.75 11.10
N VAL A 304 -10.96 6.42 11.06
CA VAL A 304 -9.84 5.49 11.23
C VAL A 304 -8.85 5.61 10.05
N ILE A 305 -9.39 5.69 8.84
CA ILE A 305 -8.59 5.86 7.61
C ILE A 305 -7.81 7.18 7.66
N ASP A 306 -8.48 8.29 8.03
CA ASP A 306 -7.85 9.61 8.11
C ASP A 306 -6.77 9.68 9.19
N ASP A 307 -7.01 9.07 10.34
CA ASP A 307 -6.03 8.96 11.43
C ASP A 307 -4.78 8.18 10.98
N LEU A 308 -4.96 7.01 10.36
CA LEU A 308 -3.85 6.19 9.87
C LEU A 308 -3.06 6.91 8.77
N LYS A 309 -3.75 7.52 7.80
CA LYS A 309 -3.11 8.35 6.76
C LYS A 309 -2.30 9.49 7.40
N SER A 310 -2.86 10.18 8.39
CA SER A 310 -2.16 11.26 9.11
C SER A 310 -0.93 10.76 9.88
N LEU A 311 -0.98 9.56 10.45
CA LEU A 311 0.17 8.95 11.12
C LEU A 311 1.30 8.60 10.14
N LEU A 312 0.96 8.04 8.97
CA LEU A 312 1.93 7.64 7.97
C LEU A 312 2.53 8.82 7.20
N ARG A 313 1.77 9.93 7.04
CA ARG A 313 2.25 11.17 6.39
C ARG A 313 3.20 11.99 7.25
N SER A 314 3.09 11.89 8.57
CA SER A 314 3.90 12.66 9.52
C SER A 314 5.31 12.11 9.64
#